data_3c85c8b6acb847edbb6b960dfc21ad0e
#
_entry.id   3c85c8b6acb847edbb6b960dfc21ad0e
#
_cell.length_a   1.000
_cell.length_b   1.000
_cell.length_c   1.000
_cell.angle_alpha   90.00
_cell.angle_beta   90.00
_cell.angle_gamma   90.00
#
_symmetry.space_group_name_H-M   'P 1'
#
loop_
_entity.id
_entity.type
_entity.pdbx_description
1 polymer ?
#
loop_
_entity_poly.entity_id
_entity_poly.type
_entity_poly.pdbx_seq_one_letter_code
_entity_poly.pdbx_strand_id
1 'polypeptide(L)'
;MKDTYISEAVKYIGADDTTLDLFESQYQIPNGVSYNSYVILDEKVAVMDTIDERKTDEWFANLENVLNGRMVDYLVISHLEPDHAANIKRAADKFPQAQLVLSAKAKAMLPQFFDIAHLDERCLVVKEGDTLELGIHKLHFVMAPMVHWPEVMVEYEETEKILFSADGFGKFGALSAEEEWTDEARRYFINIVGKYGVQVQTLLKKAAALDIQTICPLHGPVLKENLGFYIGKYLTWSSYEPEEDGVLVACASIHGNTKAAAEKMVEVLRANGASKVVFMDLTRDDMAEAVADAFRYGKIILAAASYDAGVFPPMEDFLHRLVHKNLQKRTFGLIENGSWAPCAAKGMKGILEGMKEVNICENVVSIKSTMKDTDVAKMEELAKEILA
;
A
#
# COMPACT_ATOMS: atom_id res chain seq x y z
N MET A 1 17.85 4.98 16.28
CA MET A 1 17.95 4.50 14.89
C MET A 1 17.78 2.99 14.94
N LYS A 2 16.73 2.41 14.38
CA LYS A 2 16.65 0.94 14.24
C LYS A 2 17.89 0.48 13.46
N ASP A 3 18.40 -0.70 13.78
CA ASP A 3 19.59 -1.24 13.15
C ASP A 3 19.37 -1.38 11.63
N THR A 4 20.04 -0.54 10.86
CA THR A 4 20.00 -0.56 9.39
C THR A 4 21.11 -1.43 8.80
N TYR A 5 21.83 -2.17 9.64
CA TYR A 5 22.85 -3.11 9.22
C TYR A 5 22.21 -4.30 8.47
N ILE A 6 22.60 -4.51 7.25
CA ILE A 6 22.15 -5.64 6.43
C ILE A 6 23.23 -6.73 6.44
N SER A 7 24.40 -6.42 5.89
CA SER A 7 25.55 -7.30 5.90
C SER A 7 26.86 -6.51 5.71
N GLU A 8 28.00 -7.21 5.65
CA GLU A 8 29.29 -6.58 5.34
C GLU A 8 29.35 -6.05 3.89
N ALA A 9 28.64 -6.68 2.97
CA ALA A 9 28.62 -6.26 1.57
C ALA A 9 27.45 -5.34 1.25
N VAL A 10 26.26 -5.56 1.84
CA VAL A 10 25.05 -4.79 1.55
C VAL A 10 24.82 -3.72 2.61
N LYS A 11 24.79 -2.47 2.18
CA LYS A 11 24.60 -1.30 3.06
C LYS A 11 23.34 -0.53 2.70
N TYR A 12 22.66 -0.03 3.72
CA TYR A 12 21.56 0.93 3.57
C TYR A 12 22.12 2.33 3.36
N ILE A 13 21.60 3.04 2.36
CA ILE A 13 22.00 4.40 2.01
C ILE A 13 20.80 5.34 1.83
N GLY A 14 19.62 4.93 2.23
CA GLY A 14 18.38 5.72 2.15
C GLY A 14 18.32 6.85 3.19
N ALA A 15 17.15 7.49 3.28
CA ALA A 15 16.88 8.59 4.20
C ALA A 15 15.43 8.60 4.69
N ASP A 16 15.20 9.12 5.90
CA ASP A 16 13.88 9.40 6.45
C ASP A 16 13.40 10.80 6.03
N ASP A 17 12.14 10.94 5.63
CA ASP A 17 11.45 12.22 5.51
C ASP A 17 10.34 12.33 6.55
N THR A 18 10.59 13.10 7.60
CA THR A 18 9.62 13.41 8.67
C THR A 18 8.94 14.77 8.48
N THR A 19 9.17 15.42 7.34
CA THR A 19 8.61 16.74 7.02
C THR A 19 7.48 16.68 6.01
N LEU A 20 7.33 15.58 5.30
CA LEU A 20 6.23 15.34 4.39
C LEU A 20 4.95 15.01 5.19
N ASP A 21 3.88 15.75 4.93
CA ASP A 21 2.58 15.57 5.57
C ASP A 21 1.65 14.63 4.79
N LEU A 22 1.77 14.61 3.45
CA LEU A 22 0.96 13.79 2.55
C LEU A 22 1.81 13.01 1.55
N PHE A 23 1.80 11.69 1.63
CA PHE A 23 2.36 10.82 0.60
C PHE A 23 1.45 10.80 -0.65
N GLU A 24 2.02 10.85 -1.85
CA GLU A 24 1.29 11.04 -3.12
C GLU A 24 0.26 12.19 -3.09
N SER A 25 0.50 13.22 -2.27
CA SER A 25 -0.40 14.36 -2.06
C SER A 25 -1.81 13.99 -1.59
N GLN A 26 -2.01 12.79 -1.02
CA GLN A 26 -3.33 12.33 -0.58
C GLN A 26 -3.33 11.49 0.70
N TYR A 27 -2.27 10.79 1.04
CA TYR A 27 -2.22 9.90 2.20
C TYR A 27 -1.51 10.58 3.37
N GLN A 28 -2.20 10.78 4.47
CA GLN A 28 -1.61 11.35 5.68
C GLN A 28 -0.52 10.43 6.23
N ILE A 29 0.66 10.97 6.50
CA ILE A 29 1.79 10.23 7.07
C ILE A 29 2.34 10.98 8.28
N PRO A 30 1.64 10.96 9.41
CA PRO A 30 2.02 11.71 10.62
C PRO A 30 3.41 11.33 11.15
N ASN A 31 3.87 10.11 10.88
CA ASN A 31 5.18 9.61 11.24
C ASN A 31 6.20 9.66 10.08
N GLY A 32 5.91 10.44 9.02
CA GLY A 32 6.74 10.57 7.84
C GLY A 32 6.82 9.30 6.99
N VAL A 33 7.89 9.16 6.23
CA VAL A 33 8.18 8.02 5.36
C VAL A 33 9.70 7.79 5.28
N SER A 34 10.14 6.56 5.06
CA SER A 34 11.51 6.27 4.67
C SER A 34 11.58 6.04 3.17
N TYR A 35 12.58 6.62 2.52
CA TYR A 35 12.98 6.31 1.15
C TYR A 35 14.22 5.44 1.21
N ASN A 36 14.09 4.17 0.90
CA ASN A 36 15.17 3.22 1.03
C ASN A 36 15.92 3.08 -0.29
N SER A 37 17.21 3.01 -0.18
CA SER A 37 18.14 2.67 -1.26
C SER A 37 19.29 1.88 -0.65
N TYR A 38 19.90 1.03 -1.45
CA TYR A 38 20.93 0.13 -0.94
C TYR A 38 22.13 0.13 -1.87
N VAL A 39 23.27 -0.33 -1.37
CA VAL A 39 24.46 -0.55 -2.19
C VAL A 39 25.09 -1.90 -1.86
N ILE A 40 25.47 -2.62 -2.89
CA ILE A 40 26.21 -3.88 -2.79
C ILE A 40 27.67 -3.57 -3.15
N LEU A 41 28.57 -3.83 -2.19
CA LEU A 41 30.00 -3.61 -2.30
C LEU A 41 30.71 -4.93 -2.55
N ASP A 42 31.01 -5.21 -3.83
CA ASP A 42 31.75 -6.40 -4.26
C ASP A 42 32.87 -5.98 -5.23
N GLU A 43 33.39 -6.86 -6.07
CA GLU A 43 34.31 -6.49 -7.15
C GLU A 43 33.72 -5.37 -7.99
N LYS A 44 32.44 -5.52 -8.33
CA LYS A 44 31.56 -4.47 -8.91
C LYS A 44 30.63 -3.90 -7.86
N VAL A 45 30.42 -2.59 -7.93
CA VAL A 45 29.51 -1.87 -7.05
C VAL A 45 28.16 -1.66 -7.73
N ALA A 46 27.09 -2.16 -7.11
CA ALA A 46 25.72 -1.94 -7.55
C ALA A 46 24.95 -1.10 -6.55
N VAL A 47 24.36 0.01 -7.01
CA VAL A 47 23.40 0.83 -6.25
C VAL A 47 22.00 0.36 -6.64
N MET A 48 21.17 0.05 -5.64
CA MET A 48 19.80 -0.42 -5.81
C MET A 48 18.85 0.75 -5.57
N ASP A 49 18.25 1.24 -6.65
CA ASP A 49 17.39 2.40 -6.73
C ASP A 49 18.00 3.71 -6.19
N THR A 50 17.29 4.81 -6.34
CA THR A 50 17.59 6.09 -5.74
C THR A 50 16.49 6.46 -4.76
N ILE A 51 16.32 7.74 -4.41
CA ILE A 51 15.29 8.22 -3.51
C ILE A 51 14.65 9.51 -4.00
N ASP A 52 13.64 10.02 -3.27
CA ASP A 52 12.96 11.28 -3.51
C ASP A 52 13.93 12.47 -3.56
N GLU A 53 13.61 13.47 -4.39
CA GLU A 53 14.47 14.66 -4.59
C GLU A 53 14.67 15.49 -3.34
N ARG A 54 13.72 15.47 -2.39
CA ARG A 54 13.82 16.19 -1.12
C ARG A 54 14.97 15.74 -0.24
N LYS A 55 15.43 14.50 -0.44
CA LYS A 55 16.50 13.87 0.34
C LYS A 55 17.78 13.63 -0.46
N THR A 56 17.89 14.24 -1.64
CA THR A 56 19.01 14.08 -2.56
C THR A 56 20.38 14.23 -1.91
N ASP A 57 20.60 15.31 -1.17
CA ASP A 57 21.93 15.62 -0.61
C ASP A 57 22.31 14.65 0.51
N GLU A 58 21.33 14.22 1.32
CA GLU A 58 21.50 13.21 2.36
C GLU A 58 21.85 11.85 1.74
N TRP A 59 21.12 11.45 0.69
CA TRP A 59 21.39 10.21 -0.02
C TRP A 59 22.77 10.16 -0.65
N PHE A 60 23.19 11.22 -1.35
CA PHE A 60 24.53 11.27 -1.93
C PHE A 60 25.63 11.25 -0.85
N ALA A 61 25.42 11.91 0.28
CA ALA A 61 26.36 11.88 1.40
C ALA A 61 26.48 10.46 1.99
N ASN A 62 25.34 9.75 2.15
CA ASN A 62 25.32 8.36 2.61
C ASN A 62 26.04 7.45 1.62
N LEU A 63 25.75 7.58 0.32
CA LEU A 63 26.38 6.79 -0.74
C LEU A 63 27.90 7.04 -0.78
N GLU A 64 28.36 8.29 -0.78
CA GLU A 64 29.79 8.64 -0.81
C GLU A 64 30.54 8.08 0.40
N ASN A 65 29.95 8.18 1.57
CA ASN A 65 30.52 7.64 2.80
C ASN A 65 30.75 6.13 2.72
N VAL A 66 29.76 5.40 2.18
CA VAL A 66 29.83 3.94 2.04
C VAL A 66 30.77 3.55 0.92
N LEU A 67 30.80 4.26 -0.20
CA LEU A 67 31.71 4.01 -1.32
C LEU A 67 33.17 4.18 -0.95
N ASN A 68 33.50 5.07 -0.02
CA ASN A 68 34.87 5.36 0.42
C ASN A 68 35.86 5.49 -0.77
N GLY A 69 35.47 6.26 -1.78
CA GLY A 69 36.27 6.51 -2.98
C GLY A 69 36.13 5.47 -4.11
N ARG A 70 35.37 4.41 -3.92
CA ARG A 70 35.04 3.48 -5.01
C ARG A 70 34.04 4.12 -5.99
N MET A 71 34.07 3.62 -7.23
CA MET A 71 33.13 4.04 -8.27
C MET A 71 31.92 3.09 -8.32
N VAL A 72 30.78 3.60 -8.77
CA VAL A 72 29.59 2.78 -9.03
C VAL A 72 29.71 2.17 -10.42
N ASP A 73 29.55 0.86 -10.55
CA ASP A 73 29.54 0.13 -11.82
C ASP A 73 28.12 0.00 -12.38
N TYR A 74 27.13 -0.18 -11.49
CA TYR A 74 25.73 -0.39 -11.86
C TYR A 74 24.80 0.46 -11.00
N LEU A 75 23.80 1.09 -11.64
CA LEU A 75 22.60 1.63 -11.00
C LEU A 75 21.45 0.74 -11.42
N VAL A 76 20.96 -0.09 -10.51
CA VAL A 76 19.81 -0.96 -10.72
C VAL A 76 18.55 -0.17 -10.43
N ILE A 77 17.61 -0.16 -11.37
CA ILE A 77 16.40 0.63 -11.32
C ILE A 77 15.21 -0.34 -11.31
N SER A 78 14.70 -0.63 -10.12
CA SER A 78 13.55 -1.50 -9.91
C SER A 78 12.25 -0.82 -10.28
N HIS A 79 12.15 0.51 -10.00
CA HIS A 79 10.94 1.30 -10.12
C HIS A 79 11.23 2.74 -10.55
N LEU A 80 10.31 3.35 -11.30
CA LEU A 80 10.46 4.70 -11.85
C LEU A 80 9.57 5.75 -11.17
N GLU A 81 8.86 5.41 -10.10
CA GLU A 81 8.14 6.41 -9.34
C GLU A 81 9.11 7.44 -8.76
N PRO A 82 8.78 8.74 -8.81
CA PRO A 82 9.73 9.80 -8.45
C PRO A 82 10.38 9.70 -7.07
N ASP A 83 9.68 9.10 -6.11
CA ASP A 83 10.23 8.90 -4.75
C ASP A 83 11.35 7.83 -4.66
N HIS A 84 11.56 7.07 -5.75
CA HIS A 84 12.68 6.13 -5.93
C HIS A 84 13.57 6.49 -7.12
N ALA A 85 13.07 7.32 -8.04
CA ALA A 85 13.73 7.58 -9.32
C ALA A 85 14.29 9.00 -9.47
N ALA A 86 13.92 9.95 -8.60
CA ALA A 86 14.23 11.37 -8.80
C ALA A 86 15.74 11.67 -8.98
N ASN A 87 16.61 10.84 -8.41
CA ASN A 87 18.05 11.04 -8.47
C ASN A 87 18.77 10.24 -9.57
N ILE A 88 18.05 9.48 -10.42
CA ILE A 88 18.67 8.66 -11.49
C ILE A 88 19.57 9.51 -12.40
N LYS A 89 19.07 10.66 -12.88
CA LYS A 89 19.87 11.53 -13.76
C LYS A 89 21.12 12.05 -13.05
N ARG A 90 20.98 12.56 -11.81
CA ARG A 90 22.14 13.07 -11.05
C ARG A 90 23.17 11.98 -10.75
N ALA A 91 22.70 10.76 -10.44
CA ALA A 91 23.59 9.61 -10.26
C ALA A 91 24.27 9.21 -11.57
N ALA A 92 23.54 9.20 -12.67
CA ALA A 92 24.08 8.92 -13.99
C ALA A 92 25.13 9.95 -14.43
N ASP A 93 24.93 11.22 -14.14
CA ASP A 93 25.89 12.28 -14.44
C ASP A 93 27.14 12.19 -13.53
N LYS A 94 26.94 11.84 -12.24
CA LYS A 94 28.04 11.70 -11.26
C LYS A 94 28.90 10.47 -11.53
N PHE A 95 28.30 9.38 -12.00
CA PHE A 95 28.97 8.12 -12.32
C PHE A 95 28.80 7.79 -13.80
N PRO A 96 29.48 8.52 -14.72
CA PRO A 96 29.26 8.42 -16.16
C PRO A 96 29.59 7.04 -16.74
N GLN A 97 30.41 6.23 -16.05
CA GLN A 97 30.73 4.86 -16.45
C GLN A 97 29.73 3.81 -15.96
N ALA A 98 28.84 4.17 -15.01
CA ALA A 98 27.85 3.26 -14.49
C ALA A 98 26.83 2.87 -15.56
N GLN A 99 26.51 1.58 -15.66
CA GLN A 99 25.41 1.09 -16.48
C GLN A 99 24.11 1.17 -15.70
N LEU A 100 23.05 1.58 -16.38
CA LEU A 100 21.68 1.60 -15.86
C LEU A 100 21.05 0.23 -16.13
N VAL A 101 20.82 -0.54 -15.08
CA VAL A 101 20.25 -1.89 -15.17
C VAL A 101 18.75 -1.78 -14.92
N LEU A 102 17.93 -2.13 -15.90
CA LEU A 102 16.48 -1.89 -15.84
C LEU A 102 15.72 -2.81 -16.79
N SER A 103 14.40 -2.92 -16.58
CA SER A 103 13.52 -3.64 -17.49
C SER A 103 13.39 -2.92 -18.85
N ALA A 104 13.02 -3.67 -19.89
CA ALA A 104 12.73 -3.06 -21.20
C ALA A 104 11.62 -2.00 -21.14
N LYS A 105 10.64 -2.18 -20.25
CA LYS A 105 9.56 -1.22 -20.05
C LYS A 105 10.07 0.03 -19.34
N ALA A 106 10.91 -0.10 -18.32
CA ALA A 106 11.55 1.03 -17.65
C ALA A 106 12.42 1.84 -18.63
N LYS A 107 13.22 1.18 -19.48
CA LYS A 107 14.01 1.85 -20.52
C LYS A 107 13.14 2.69 -21.43
N ALA A 108 11.97 2.18 -21.83
CA ALA A 108 11.04 2.92 -22.70
C ALA A 108 10.36 4.10 -21.99
N MET A 109 10.18 4.04 -20.67
CA MET A 109 9.54 5.08 -19.87
C MET A 109 10.53 6.15 -19.38
N LEU A 110 11.78 5.79 -19.12
CA LEU A 110 12.80 6.67 -18.51
C LEU A 110 12.97 8.03 -19.22
N PRO A 111 12.92 8.13 -20.58
CA PRO A 111 12.99 9.43 -21.27
C PRO A 111 11.80 10.36 -21.03
N GLN A 112 10.71 9.88 -20.43
CA GLN A 112 9.59 10.71 -20.00
C GLN A 112 9.91 11.54 -18.76
N PHE A 113 10.90 11.09 -17.97
CA PHE A 113 11.33 11.73 -16.73
C PHE A 113 12.65 12.47 -16.90
N PHE A 114 13.61 11.90 -17.63
CA PHE A 114 14.99 12.38 -17.66
C PHE A 114 15.58 12.36 -19.06
N ASP A 115 16.34 13.42 -19.37
CA ASP A 115 17.25 13.45 -20.53
C ASP A 115 18.64 12.98 -20.06
N ILE A 116 19.00 11.75 -20.39
CA ILE A 116 20.27 11.12 -20.04
C ILE A 116 21.07 10.94 -21.33
N ALA A 117 22.27 11.52 -21.36
CA ALA A 117 23.16 11.40 -22.52
C ALA A 117 23.58 9.94 -22.74
N HIS A 118 23.61 9.53 -24.01
CA HIS A 118 23.99 8.18 -24.45
C HIS A 118 23.18 7.05 -23.76
N LEU A 119 21.89 7.29 -23.53
CA LEU A 119 21.01 6.38 -22.78
C LEU A 119 21.06 4.95 -23.34
N ASP A 120 21.00 4.78 -24.66
CA ASP A 120 20.97 3.44 -25.28
C ASP A 120 22.25 2.65 -25.01
N GLU A 121 23.39 3.32 -24.99
CA GLU A 121 24.71 2.70 -24.76
C GLU A 121 24.91 2.37 -23.26
N ARG A 122 24.26 3.13 -22.40
CA ARG A 122 24.36 3.02 -20.93
C ARG A 122 23.38 2.04 -20.31
N CYS A 123 22.32 1.65 -21.03
CA CYS A 123 21.32 0.73 -20.51
C CYS A 123 21.75 -0.73 -20.68
N LEU A 124 21.80 -1.46 -19.56
CA LEU A 124 21.78 -2.91 -19.53
C LEU A 124 20.32 -3.36 -19.31
N VAL A 125 19.64 -3.73 -20.39
CA VAL A 125 18.25 -4.18 -20.32
C VAL A 125 18.21 -5.63 -19.87
N VAL A 126 17.48 -5.89 -18.79
CA VAL A 126 17.28 -7.22 -18.21
C VAL A 126 15.85 -7.69 -18.34
N LYS A 127 15.62 -9.00 -18.25
CA LYS A 127 14.33 -9.67 -18.33
C LYS A 127 14.23 -10.76 -17.27
N GLU A 128 13.07 -11.39 -17.21
CA GLU A 128 12.81 -12.52 -16.29
C GLU A 128 13.91 -13.58 -16.36
N GLY A 129 14.53 -13.86 -15.20
CA GLY A 129 15.52 -14.88 -15.02
C GLY A 129 16.94 -14.50 -15.47
N ASP A 130 17.16 -13.30 -16.00
CA ASP A 130 18.52 -12.81 -16.25
C ASP A 130 19.29 -12.63 -14.93
N THR A 131 20.61 -12.63 -15.01
CA THR A 131 21.50 -12.47 -13.86
C THR A 131 22.55 -11.41 -14.10
N LEU A 132 23.04 -10.80 -13.01
CA LEU A 132 24.16 -9.86 -13.00
C LEU A 132 25.20 -10.29 -11.98
N GLU A 133 26.39 -10.59 -12.44
CA GLU A 133 27.53 -10.94 -11.60
C GLU A 133 28.24 -9.68 -11.09
N LEU A 134 28.45 -9.60 -9.77
CA LEU A 134 29.15 -8.48 -9.13
C LEU A 134 30.54 -8.88 -8.61
N GLY A 135 30.83 -10.15 -8.61
CA GLY A 135 32.02 -10.82 -8.06
C GLY A 135 31.57 -12.06 -7.31
N ILE A 136 31.54 -12.01 -5.98
CA ILE A 136 30.98 -13.08 -5.12
C ILE A 136 29.42 -13.01 -5.15
N HIS A 137 28.86 -11.81 -5.21
CA HIS A 137 27.41 -11.59 -5.21
C HIS A 137 26.84 -11.64 -6.62
N LYS A 138 25.61 -12.14 -6.70
CA LYS A 138 24.90 -12.30 -7.96
C LYS A 138 23.43 -11.95 -7.81
N LEU A 139 22.98 -11.04 -8.64
CA LEU A 139 21.57 -10.63 -8.72
C LEU A 139 20.83 -11.48 -9.77
N HIS A 140 19.63 -11.92 -9.40
CA HIS A 140 18.64 -12.51 -10.31
C HIS A 140 17.47 -11.56 -10.44
N PHE A 141 17.05 -11.28 -11.67
CA PHE A 141 15.93 -10.37 -11.95
C PHE A 141 14.62 -11.12 -12.11
N VAL A 142 13.60 -10.69 -11.37
CA VAL A 142 12.25 -11.21 -11.40
C VAL A 142 11.31 -10.09 -11.79
N MET A 143 10.65 -10.21 -12.94
CA MET A 143 9.72 -9.18 -13.42
C MET A 143 8.44 -9.19 -12.58
N ALA A 144 8.03 -8.01 -12.12
CA ALA A 144 6.87 -7.78 -11.26
C ALA A 144 5.91 -6.72 -11.86
N PRO A 145 5.49 -6.86 -13.13
CA PRO A 145 4.69 -5.83 -13.79
C PRO A 145 3.38 -5.58 -13.05
N MET A 146 3.02 -4.31 -12.89
CA MET A 146 1.86 -3.84 -12.12
C MET A 146 1.92 -4.12 -10.61
N VAL A 147 3.12 -4.29 -10.06
CA VAL A 147 3.31 -4.31 -8.60
C VAL A 147 4.23 -3.13 -8.19
N HIS A 148 3.75 -1.83 -8.26
CA HIS A 148 2.39 -1.47 -8.72
C HIS A 148 2.40 -0.76 -10.10
N TRP A 149 3.53 -0.48 -10.71
CA TRP A 149 3.69 0.09 -12.06
C TRP A 149 4.11 -0.98 -13.09
N PRO A 150 3.94 -0.71 -14.41
CA PRO A 150 4.13 -1.74 -15.44
C PRO A 150 5.58 -2.15 -15.65
N GLU A 151 6.56 -1.36 -15.24
CA GLU A 151 7.99 -1.59 -15.45
C GLU A 151 8.68 -2.28 -14.30
N VAL A 152 8.01 -2.45 -13.15
CA VAL A 152 8.61 -2.93 -11.90
C VAL A 152 9.26 -4.28 -12.06
N MET A 153 10.43 -4.42 -11.48
CA MET A 153 11.14 -5.68 -11.24
C MET A 153 11.60 -5.75 -9.78
N VAL A 154 11.92 -6.93 -9.31
CA VAL A 154 12.55 -7.17 -8.01
C VAL A 154 13.81 -7.98 -8.23
N GLU A 155 14.79 -7.87 -7.33
CA GLU A 155 16.07 -8.53 -7.45
C GLU A 155 16.29 -9.46 -6.27
N TYR A 156 16.71 -10.68 -6.57
CA TYR A 156 17.15 -11.65 -5.58
C TYR A 156 18.66 -11.80 -5.62
N GLU A 157 19.32 -11.43 -4.54
CA GLU A 157 20.74 -11.65 -4.33
C GLU A 157 20.95 -13.05 -3.72
N GLU A 158 21.60 -13.95 -4.47
CA GLU A 158 21.61 -15.38 -4.13
C GLU A 158 22.61 -15.76 -3.04
N THR A 159 23.68 -14.99 -2.84
CA THR A 159 24.77 -15.30 -1.91
C THR A 159 24.35 -15.09 -0.45
N GLU A 160 23.75 -13.95 -0.15
CA GLU A 160 23.24 -13.60 1.18
C GLU A 160 21.72 -13.79 1.30
N LYS A 161 21.06 -14.25 0.21
CA LYS A 161 19.62 -14.58 0.16
C LYS A 161 18.72 -13.37 0.44
N ILE A 162 19.04 -12.25 -0.17
CA ILE A 162 18.35 -10.97 0.01
C ILE A 162 17.41 -10.72 -1.16
N LEU A 163 16.16 -10.39 -0.87
CA LEU A 163 15.19 -9.89 -1.84
C LEU A 163 15.12 -8.36 -1.73
N PHE A 164 15.51 -7.64 -2.77
CA PHE A 164 15.18 -6.24 -2.99
C PHE A 164 13.79 -6.21 -3.64
N SER A 165 12.79 -5.81 -2.89
CA SER A 165 11.39 -6.10 -3.20
C SER A 165 10.64 -4.95 -3.85
N ALA A 166 11.33 -3.91 -4.32
CA ALA A 166 10.71 -2.65 -4.71
C ALA A 166 9.73 -2.18 -3.61
N ASP A 167 8.54 -1.73 -3.94
CA ASP A 167 7.52 -1.33 -2.96
C ASP A 167 6.90 -2.51 -2.19
N GLY A 168 7.15 -3.72 -2.63
CA GLY A 168 6.68 -4.91 -1.94
C GLY A 168 7.19 -4.96 -0.49
N PHE A 169 6.30 -5.24 0.45
CA PHE A 169 6.54 -5.28 1.91
C PHE A 169 6.87 -3.92 2.55
N GLY A 170 6.71 -2.83 1.80
CA GLY A 170 6.84 -1.47 2.29
C GLY A 170 5.72 -1.07 3.27
N LYS A 171 5.93 0.03 3.97
CA LYS A 171 4.95 0.66 4.86
C LYS A 171 5.16 2.17 4.92
N PHE A 172 4.13 2.91 5.30
CA PHE A 172 4.29 4.29 5.73
C PHE A 172 5.06 4.37 7.05
N GLY A 173 5.57 5.54 7.36
CA GLY A 173 6.36 5.83 8.56
C GLY A 173 7.87 5.79 8.32
N ALA A 174 8.56 6.77 8.88
CA ALA A 174 10.02 6.85 8.91
C ALA A 174 10.61 5.68 9.72
N LEU A 175 11.85 5.26 9.43
CA LEU A 175 12.54 4.21 10.20
C LEU A 175 12.77 4.61 11.66
N SER A 176 12.85 5.90 11.93
CA SER A 176 12.97 6.47 13.27
C SER A 176 11.68 6.41 14.09
N ALA A 177 10.52 6.15 13.49
CA ALA A 177 9.25 6.01 14.18
C ALA A 177 9.13 4.62 14.84
N GLU A 178 8.74 4.62 16.12
CA GLU A 178 8.47 3.37 16.85
C GLU A 178 6.99 2.99 16.66
N GLU A 179 6.72 2.15 15.68
CA GLU A 179 5.37 1.67 15.38
C GLU A 179 5.38 0.24 14.83
N GLU A 180 4.26 -0.45 15.04
CA GLU A 180 4.07 -1.80 14.50
C GLU A 180 3.98 -1.77 12.97
N TRP A 181 4.56 -2.80 12.32
CA TRP A 181 4.60 -2.87 10.86
C TRP A 181 3.21 -3.03 10.23
N THR A 182 2.34 -3.83 10.85
CA THR A 182 1.14 -4.38 10.18
C THR A 182 0.13 -3.33 9.76
N ASP A 183 -0.19 -2.35 10.62
CA ASP A 183 -1.27 -1.39 10.33
C ASP A 183 -0.86 -0.43 9.22
N GLU A 184 0.35 0.14 9.29
CA GLU A 184 0.87 1.04 8.26
C GLU A 184 1.23 0.32 6.95
N ALA A 185 1.69 -0.94 7.02
CA ALA A 185 1.91 -1.75 5.83
C ALA A 185 0.60 -2.17 5.15
N ARG A 186 -0.46 -2.47 5.92
CA ARG A 186 -1.80 -2.72 5.35
C ARG A 186 -2.31 -1.46 4.66
N ARG A 187 -2.22 -0.31 5.34
CA ARG A 187 -2.66 0.98 4.80
C ARG A 187 -1.90 1.33 3.52
N TYR A 188 -0.58 1.14 3.50
CA TYR A 188 0.27 1.27 2.32
C TYR A 188 -0.18 0.31 1.21
N PHE A 189 -0.17 -1.00 1.48
CA PHE A 189 -0.49 -2.03 0.49
C PHE A 189 -1.86 -1.80 -0.15
N ILE A 190 -2.91 -1.63 0.64
CA ILE A 190 -4.28 -1.51 0.14
C ILE A 190 -4.43 -0.25 -0.72
N ASN A 191 -3.86 0.88 -0.30
CA ASN A 191 -4.02 2.14 -1.01
C ASN A 191 -3.12 2.27 -2.24
N ILE A 192 -1.94 1.67 -2.25
CA ILE A 192 -0.96 1.77 -3.36
C ILE A 192 -1.05 0.54 -4.28
N VAL A 193 -0.99 -0.66 -3.74
CA VAL A 193 -0.85 -1.92 -4.49
C VAL A 193 -2.17 -2.69 -4.63
N GLY A 194 -3.16 -2.47 -3.75
CA GLY A 194 -4.33 -3.32 -3.55
C GLY A 194 -5.14 -3.68 -4.80
N LYS A 195 -5.21 -2.79 -5.79
CA LYS A 195 -5.86 -3.05 -7.09
C LYS A 195 -5.28 -4.29 -7.81
N TYR A 196 -4.01 -4.58 -7.61
CA TYR A 196 -3.22 -5.52 -8.39
C TYR A 196 -2.97 -6.86 -7.67
N GLY A 197 -3.92 -7.31 -6.86
CA GLY A 197 -3.79 -8.53 -6.05
C GLY A 197 -3.38 -9.77 -6.86
N VAL A 198 -3.89 -9.94 -8.08
CA VAL A 198 -3.53 -11.07 -8.97
C VAL A 198 -2.05 -11.03 -9.35
N GLN A 199 -1.51 -9.84 -9.64
CA GLN A 199 -0.11 -9.65 -9.98
C GLN A 199 0.79 -9.92 -8.77
N VAL A 200 0.38 -9.44 -7.59
CA VAL A 200 1.07 -9.75 -6.32
C VAL A 200 1.08 -11.25 -6.03
N GLN A 201 -0.05 -11.96 -6.21
CA GLN A 201 -0.12 -13.42 -6.07
C GLN A 201 0.84 -14.13 -7.02
N THR A 202 0.99 -13.61 -8.25
CA THR A 202 1.92 -14.16 -9.24
C THR A 202 3.36 -13.95 -8.81
N LEU A 203 3.71 -12.76 -8.30
CA LEU A 203 5.05 -12.45 -7.77
C LEU A 203 5.38 -13.34 -6.56
N LEU A 204 4.44 -13.48 -5.60
CA LEU A 204 4.63 -14.31 -4.42
C LEU A 204 4.87 -15.80 -4.78
N LYS A 205 4.21 -16.31 -5.83
CA LYS A 205 4.47 -17.67 -6.35
C LYS A 205 5.88 -17.83 -6.90
N LYS A 206 6.41 -16.82 -7.61
CA LYS A 206 7.79 -16.83 -8.08
C LYS A 206 8.78 -16.76 -6.91
N ALA A 207 8.54 -15.86 -5.96
CA ALA A 207 9.37 -15.69 -4.76
C ALA A 207 9.39 -16.93 -3.86
N ALA A 208 8.33 -17.73 -3.83
CA ALA A 208 8.26 -18.96 -3.05
C ALA A 208 9.27 -20.05 -3.50
N ALA A 209 9.83 -19.93 -4.70
CA ALA A 209 10.90 -20.81 -5.21
C ALA A 209 12.30 -20.37 -4.76
N LEU A 210 12.42 -19.19 -4.13
CA LEU A 210 13.68 -18.60 -3.69
C LEU A 210 13.87 -18.83 -2.18
N ASP A 211 15.12 -19.03 -1.76
CA ASP A 211 15.48 -19.14 -0.35
C ASP A 211 15.74 -17.74 0.25
N ILE A 212 14.66 -16.96 0.47
CA ILE A 212 14.75 -15.59 0.96
C ILE A 212 14.92 -15.59 2.48
N GLN A 213 15.98 -14.92 2.98
CA GLN A 213 16.26 -14.73 4.40
C GLN A 213 16.19 -13.27 4.85
N THR A 214 16.24 -12.34 3.91
CA THR A 214 16.12 -10.90 4.17
C THR A 214 15.29 -10.26 3.06
N ILE A 215 14.39 -9.35 3.42
CA ILE A 215 13.65 -8.52 2.47
C ILE A 215 14.04 -7.06 2.69
N CYS A 216 14.46 -6.40 1.63
CA CYS A 216 14.86 -5.00 1.56
C CYS A 216 13.86 -4.21 0.72
N PRO A 217 12.79 -3.63 1.33
CA PRO A 217 11.78 -2.86 0.62
C PRO A 217 12.26 -1.42 0.37
N LEU A 218 11.61 -0.72 -0.55
CA LEU A 218 11.87 0.70 -0.83
C LEU A 218 11.28 1.65 0.22
N HIS A 219 10.38 1.16 1.09
CA HIS A 219 9.86 1.88 2.27
C HIS A 219 9.83 0.97 3.50
N GLY A 220 10.00 1.57 4.68
CA GLY A 220 9.90 0.83 5.95
C GLY A 220 11.15 -0.01 6.28
N PRO A 221 11.06 -0.88 7.30
CA PRO A 221 12.22 -1.60 7.82
C PRO A 221 12.68 -2.74 6.92
N VAL A 222 13.96 -3.05 6.97
CA VAL A 222 14.50 -4.32 6.46
C VAL A 222 13.97 -5.46 7.31
N LEU A 223 13.42 -6.49 6.67
CA LEU A 223 12.78 -7.62 7.32
C LEU A 223 13.72 -8.84 7.30
N LYS A 224 14.09 -9.36 8.47
CA LYS A 224 15.03 -10.48 8.62
C LYS A 224 14.44 -11.65 9.40
N GLU A 225 13.50 -11.39 10.28
CA GLU A 225 12.92 -12.40 11.16
C GLU A 225 11.45 -12.65 10.81
N ASN A 226 10.97 -13.86 11.04
CA ASN A 226 9.56 -14.22 10.86
C ASN A 226 8.98 -13.84 9.49
N LEU A 227 9.75 -14.01 8.39
CA LEU A 227 9.34 -13.63 7.04
C LEU A 227 8.00 -14.27 6.63
N GLY A 228 7.70 -15.45 7.15
CA GLY A 228 6.41 -16.13 6.94
C GLY A 228 5.19 -15.30 7.39
N PHE A 229 5.35 -14.46 8.42
CA PHE A 229 4.29 -13.55 8.87
C PHE A 229 4.00 -12.48 7.81
N TYR A 230 5.01 -11.80 7.31
CA TYR A 230 4.87 -10.75 6.30
C TYR A 230 4.34 -11.30 4.97
N ILE A 231 4.86 -12.43 4.54
CA ILE A 231 4.40 -13.14 3.32
C ILE A 231 2.93 -13.58 3.50
N GLY A 232 2.56 -14.08 4.67
CA GLY A 232 1.19 -14.45 5.01
C GLY A 232 0.22 -13.27 4.93
N LYS A 233 0.62 -12.09 5.42
CA LYS A 233 -0.18 -10.86 5.28
C LYS A 233 -0.38 -10.47 3.81
N TYR A 234 0.67 -10.50 3.01
CA TYR A 234 0.59 -10.21 1.58
C TYR A 234 -0.28 -11.23 0.82
N LEU A 235 -0.23 -12.51 1.17
CA LEU A 235 -1.12 -13.53 0.61
C LEU A 235 -2.59 -13.22 0.93
N THR A 236 -2.91 -12.86 2.17
CA THR A 236 -4.27 -12.48 2.59
C THR A 236 -4.75 -11.24 1.87
N TRP A 237 -3.98 -10.14 1.92
CA TRP A 237 -4.38 -8.86 1.32
C TRP A 237 -4.56 -8.97 -0.20
N SER A 238 -3.63 -9.64 -0.89
CA SER A 238 -3.67 -9.77 -2.36
C SER A 238 -4.71 -10.76 -2.87
N SER A 239 -5.22 -11.66 -2.02
CA SER A 239 -6.36 -12.55 -2.33
C SER A 239 -7.71 -11.93 -1.99
N TYR A 240 -7.72 -10.72 -1.42
CA TYR A 240 -8.92 -10.01 -0.96
C TYR A 240 -9.69 -10.73 0.16
N GLU A 241 -9.06 -11.70 0.82
CA GLU A 241 -9.66 -12.33 1.99
C GLU A 241 -9.69 -11.34 3.17
N PRO A 242 -10.75 -11.37 4.00
CA PRO A 242 -10.75 -10.64 5.26
C PRO A 242 -9.58 -11.07 6.14
N GLU A 243 -8.93 -10.10 6.77
CA GLU A 243 -7.76 -10.37 7.63
C GLU A 243 -8.18 -10.79 9.04
N GLU A 244 -9.26 -10.20 9.54
CA GLU A 244 -9.77 -10.41 10.90
C GLU A 244 -11.31 -10.54 10.90
N ASP A 245 -11.82 -11.29 11.87
CA ASP A 245 -13.26 -11.26 12.16
C ASP A 245 -13.61 -9.95 12.88
N GLY A 246 -14.60 -9.25 12.35
CA GLY A 246 -15.05 -7.96 12.86
C GLY A 246 -15.98 -7.24 11.90
N VAL A 247 -16.47 -6.10 12.34
CA VAL A 247 -17.38 -5.25 11.56
C VAL A 247 -16.82 -3.83 11.51
N LEU A 248 -16.69 -3.27 10.31
CA LEU A 248 -16.46 -1.85 10.10
C LEU A 248 -17.83 -1.14 10.04
N VAL A 249 -18.01 -0.08 10.80
CA VAL A 249 -19.15 0.86 10.68
C VAL A 249 -18.63 2.18 10.13
N ALA A 250 -18.79 2.39 8.82
CA ALA A 250 -18.39 3.61 8.13
C ALA A 250 -19.57 4.58 8.06
N CYS A 251 -19.37 5.81 8.52
CA CYS A 251 -20.43 6.82 8.66
C CYS A 251 -20.10 8.11 7.93
N ALA A 252 -21.08 8.65 7.20
CA ALA A 252 -21.03 10.01 6.64
C ALA A 252 -22.28 10.80 7.06
N SER A 253 -22.12 11.71 8.01
CA SER A 253 -23.19 12.47 8.64
C SER A 253 -23.06 13.97 8.40
N ILE A 254 -24.17 14.66 8.05
CA ILE A 254 -24.18 16.12 7.84
C ILE A 254 -24.31 16.86 9.17
N HIS A 255 -25.35 16.54 9.97
CA HIS A 255 -25.70 17.25 11.17
C HIS A 255 -25.73 16.39 12.45
N GLY A 256 -25.09 15.19 12.41
CA GLY A 256 -24.95 14.31 13.57
C GLY A 256 -26.05 13.24 13.72
N ASN A 257 -27.23 13.36 13.12
CA ASN A 257 -28.30 12.36 13.28
C ASN A 257 -27.89 10.98 12.71
N THR A 258 -27.25 10.94 11.54
CA THR A 258 -26.74 9.70 10.96
C THR A 258 -25.59 9.13 11.78
N LYS A 259 -24.72 10.00 12.33
CA LYS A 259 -23.65 9.59 13.24
C LYS A 259 -24.20 8.92 14.51
N ALA A 260 -25.18 9.55 15.15
CA ALA A 260 -25.82 8.96 16.33
C ALA A 260 -26.46 7.59 16.04
N ALA A 261 -27.02 7.42 14.83
CA ALA A 261 -27.56 6.13 14.39
C ALA A 261 -26.44 5.08 14.14
N ALA A 262 -25.33 5.49 13.54
CA ALA A 262 -24.18 4.62 13.32
C ALA A 262 -23.49 4.22 14.65
N GLU A 263 -23.35 5.14 15.60
CA GLU A 263 -22.87 4.87 16.95
C GLU A 263 -23.80 3.89 17.69
N LYS A 264 -25.12 4.06 17.53
CA LYS A 264 -26.10 3.11 18.07
C LYS A 264 -25.97 1.72 17.42
N MET A 265 -25.71 1.66 16.12
CA MET A 265 -25.46 0.39 15.43
C MET A 265 -24.21 -0.32 15.97
N VAL A 266 -23.16 0.41 16.35
CA VAL A 266 -21.97 -0.16 17.04
C VAL A 266 -22.39 -0.84 18.36
N GLU A 267 -23.23 -0.20 19.16
CA GLU A 267 -23.74 -0.79 20.41
C GLU A 267 -24.55 -2.06 20.13
N VAL A 268 -25.44 -2.01 19.14
CA VAL A 268 -26.29 -3.14 18.74
C VAL A 268 -25.45 -4.31 18.25
N LEU A 269 -24.47 -4.08 17.41
CA LEU A 269 -23.55 -5.13 16.93
C LEU A 269 -22.80 -5.79 18.09
N ARG A 270 -22.27 -5.01 19.02
CA ARG A 270 -21.59 -5.54 20.21
C ARG A 270 -22.54 -6.35 21.09
N ALA A 271 -23.76 -5.88 21.29
CA ALA A 271 -24.79 -6.59 22.04
C ALA A 271 -25.22 -7.92 21.40
N ASN A 272 -25.13 -8.01 20.06
CA ASN A 272 -25.41 -9.22 19.30
C ASN A 272 -24.18 -10.13 19.10
N GLY A 273 -23.05 -9.85 19.78
CA GLY A 273 -21.90 -10.73 19.84
C GLY A 273 -20.83 -10.52 18.77
N ALA A 274 -20.80 -9.34 18.11
CA ALA A 274 -19.68 -9.02 17.23
C ALA A 274 -18.35 -9.04 18.00
N SER A 275 -17.36 -9.78 17.52
CA SER A 275 -16.05 -9.96 18.14
C SER A 275 -15.27 -8.65 18.25
N LYS A 276 -15.37 -7.81 17.21
CA LYS A 276 -14.75 -6.50 17.08
C LYS A 276 -15.64 -5.58 16.26
N VAL A 277 -15.79 -4.34 16.68
CA VAL A 277 -16.51 -3.31 15.92
C VAL A 277 -15.68 -2.05 15.89
N VAL A 278 -15.31 -1.60 14.69
CA VAL A 278 -14.56 -0.37 14.43
C VAL A 278 -15.52 0.65 13.84
N PHE A 279 -15.47 1.88 14.33
CA PHE A 279 -16.27 3.00 13.82
C PHE A 279 -15.36 4.00 13.14
N MET A 280 -15.73 4.43 11.92
CA MET A 280 -15.04 5.46 11.13
C MET A 280 -16.01 6.54 10.68
N ASP A 281 -15.72 7.79 11.06
CA ASP A 281 -16.45 8.96 10.59
C ASP A 281 -15.76 9.52 9.33
N LEU A 282 -16.24 9.14 8.15
CA LEU A 282 -15.66 9.52 6.85
C LEU A 282 -15.61 11.04 6.61
N THR A 283 -16.23 11.84 7.47
CA THR A 283 -16.16 13.31 7.42
C THR A 283 -15.04 13.89 8.29
N ARG A 284 -14.32 13.06 9.07
CA ARG A 284 -13.32 13.48 10.06
C ARG A 284 -12.06 12.63 10.06
N ASP A 285 -12.24 11.31 9.95
CA ASP A 285 -11.16 10.36 10.05
C ASP A 285 -10.41 10.21 8.70
N ASP A 286 -9.23 9.63 8.70
CA ASP A 286 -8.45 9.42 7.47
C ASP A 286 -9.17 8.41 6.56
N MET A 287 -9.45 8.85 5.34
CA MET A 287 -10.09 8.03 4.32
C MET A 287 -9.24 6.80 3.93
N ALA A 288 -7.92 6.91 3.98
CA ALA A 288 -7.02 5.80 3.66
C ALA A 288 -7.07 4.70 4.73
N GLU A 289 -7.25 5.07 6.00
CA GLU A 289 -7.49 4.10 7.08
C GLU A 289 -8.86 3.43 6.92
N ALA A 290 -9.91 4.20 6.63
CA ALA A 290 -11.24 3.64 6.38
C ALA A 290 -11.23 2.62 5.23
N VAL A 291 -10.52 2.91 4.14
CA VAL A 291 -10.32 1.99 3.02
C VAL A 291 -9.56 0.74 3.45
N ALA A 292 -8.46 0.88 4.20
CA ALA A 292 -7.69 -0.25 4.72
C ALA A 292 -8.53 -1.15 5.66
N ASP A 293 -9.35 -0.56 6.52
CA ASP A 293 -10.25 -1.29 7.42
C ASP A 293 -11.38 -2.01 6.65
N ALA A 294 -11.86 -1.46 5.53
CA ALA A 294 -12.80 -2.18 4.67
C ALA A 294 -12.19 -3.46 4.04
N PHE A 295 -10.87 -3.48 3.84
CA PHE A 295 -10.15 -4.69 3.42
C PHE A 295 -9.83 -5.61 4.61
N ARG A 296 -9.66 -5.05 5.79
CA ARG A 296 -9.34 -5.81 7.02
C ARG A 296 -10.52 -6.68 7.49
N TYR A 297 -11.74 -6.13 7.45
CA TYR A 297 -12.93 -6.80 7.97
C TYR A 297 -13.84 -7.33 6.87
N GLY A 298 -14.46 -8.49 7.13
CA GLY A 298 -15.37 -9.14 6.18
C GLY A 298 -16.76 -8.51 6.11
N LYS A 299 -17.15 -7.74 7.14
CA LYS A 299 -18.50 -7.20 7.35
C LYS A 299 -18.42 -5.68 7.48
N ILE A 300 -19.28 -4.97 6.74
CA ILE A 300 -19.25 -3.50 6.68
C ILE A 300 -20.66 -2.93 6.78
N ILE A 301 -20.90 -2.07 7.76
CA ILE A 301 -22.10 -1.22 7.82
C ILE A 301 -21.78 0.13 7.20
N LEU A 302 -22.58 0.54 6.24
CA LEU A 302 -22.52 1.86 5.61
C LEU A 302 -23.69 2.72 6.12
N ALA A 303 -23.39 3.82 6.79
CA ALA A 303 -24.38 4.74 7.32
C ALA A 303 -24.23 6.11 6.66
N ALA A 304 -25.16 6.50 5.78
CA ALA A 304 -25.05 7.74 5.02
C ALA A 304 -26.32 8.59 5.03
N ALA A 305 -26.13 9.92 5.06
CA ALA A 305 -27.19 10.86 4.78
C ALA A 305 -27.49 10.90 3.27
N SER A 306 -28.74 11.14 2.93
CA SER A 306 -29.16 11.53 1.57
C SER A 306 -28.80 12.98 1.30
N TYR A 307 -28.18 13.25 0.16
CA TYR A 307 -27.74 14.58 -0.24
C TYR A 307 -27.93 14.76 -1.75
N ASP A 308 -28.49 15.85 -2.20
CA ASP A 308 -28.76 16.16 -3.62
C ASP A 308 -29.42 15.00 -4.41
N ALA A 309 -30.39 14.34 -3.78
CA ALA A 309 -31.06 13.14 -4.28
C ALA A 309 -30.14 11.93 -4.54
N GLY A 310 -28.99 11.88 -3.87
CA GLY A 310 -27.97 10.84 -3.96
C GLY A 310 -27.37 10.47 -2.62
N VAL A 311 -26.18 9.91 -2.66
CA VAL A 311 -25.35 9.58 -1.49
C VAL A 311 -24.58 10.82 -1.05
N PHE A 312 -24.42 11.04 0.25
CA PHE A 312 -23.58 12.12 0.75
C PHE A 312 -22.12 11.93 0.31
N PRO A 313 -21.46 12.98 -0.31
CA PRO A 313 -20.17 12.83 -1.00
C PRO A 313 -19.05 12.07 -0.29
N PRO A 314 -18.79 12.21 1.04
CA PRO A 314 -17.74 11.43 1.68
C PRO A 314 -17.97 9.91 1.62
N MET A 315 -19.23 9.46 1.70
CA MET A 315 -19.57 8.05 1.54
C MET A 315 -19.43 7.60 0.08
N GLU A 316 -19.82 8.45 -0.85
CA GLU A 316 -19.71 8.15 -2.28
C GLU A 316 -18.23 8.04 -2.70
N ASP A 317 -17.35 8.95 -2.24
CA ASP A 317 -15.89 8.87 -2.44
C ASP A 317 -15.31 7.59 -1.84
N PHE A 318 -15.69 7.25 -0.61
CA PHE A 318 -15.27 6.01 0.02
C PHE A 318 -15.61 4.78 -0.83
N LEU A 319 -16.87 4.67 -1.27
CA LEU A 319 -17.32 3.54 -2.09
C LEU A 319 -16.58 3.47 -3.44
N HIS A 320 -16.35 4.60 -4.10
CA HIS A 320 -15.58 4.62 -5.34
C HIS A 320 -14.12 4.23 -5.14
N ARG A 321 -13.51 4.59 -4.02
CA ARG A 321 -12.16 4.10 -3.66
C ARG A 321 -12.15 2.59 -3.50
N LEU A 322 -13.14 2.00 -2.83
CA LEU A 322 -13.26 0.55 -2.69
C LEU A 322 -13.39 -0.15 -4.07
N VAL A 323 -14.22 0.41 -4.97
CA VAL A 323 -14.33 -0.08 -6.36
C VAL A 323 -13.00 -0.03 -7.09
N HIS A 324 -12.31 1.11 -7.03
CA HIS A 324 -11.03 1.33 -7.72
C HIS A 324 -9.91 0.41 -7.21
N LYS A 325 -9.95 0.05 -5.92
CA LYS A 325 -9.01 -0.90 -5.30
C LYS A 325 -9.47 -2.36 -5.44
N ASN A 326 -10.56 -2.61 -6.19
CA ASN A 326 -11.06 -3.96 -6.49
C ASN A 326 -11.50 -4.75 -5.24
N LEU A 327 -12.07 -4.06 -4.22
CA LEU A 327 -12.62 -4.72 -3.04
C LEU A 327 -13.64 -5.78 -3.45
N GLN A 328 -13.55 -6.94 -2.82
CA GLN A 328 -14.43 -8.07 -3.08
C GLN A 328 -14.57 -8.95 -1.82
N LYS A 329 -15.46 -9.96 -1.84
CA LYS A 329 -15.65 -10.92 -0.74
C LYS A 329 -16.09 -10.24 0.57
N ARG A 330 -17.05 -9.31 0.49
CA ARG A 330 -17.54 -8.55 1.65
C ARG A 330 -19.05 -8.62 1.75
N THR A 331 -19.54 -8.55 3.00
CA THR A 331 -20.97 -8.40 3.31
C THR A 331 -21.25 -6.99 3.80
N PHE A 332 -22.24 -6.34 3.21
CA PHE A 332 -22.63 -4.96 3.52
C PHE A 332 -24.02 -4.87 4.12
N GLY A 333 -24.14 -4.10 5.21
CA GLY A 333 -25.42 -3.63 5.76
C GLY A 333 -25.58 -2.13 5.52
N LEU A 334 -26.80 -1.67 5.23
CA LEU A 334 -27.08 -0.29 4.83
C LEU A 334 -27.97 0.44 5.82
N ILE A 335 -27.55 1.62 6.23
CA ILE A 335 -28.31 2.59 7.01
C ILE A 335 -28.36 3.90 6.23
N GLU A 336 -29.56 4.40 5.95
CA GLU A 336 -29.74 5.70 5.30
C GLU A 336 -30.52 6.68 6.18
N ASN A 337 -30.28 7.96 5.99
CA ASN A 337 -31.04 9.01 6.65
C ASN A 337 -31.42 10.11 5.65
N GLY A 338 -32.71 10.55 5.73
CA GLY A 338 -33.22 11.65 4.93
C GLY A 338 -34.56 12.11 5.42
N SER A 339 -34.74 13.41 5.63
CA SER A 339 -35.94 13.95 6.31
C SER A 339 -37.24 13.70 5.54
N TRP A 340 -37.23 13.86 4.21
CA TRP A 340 -38.46 13.74 3.38
C TRP A 340 -38.37 12.63 2.32
N ALA A 341 -37.19 12.33 1.81
CA ALA A 341 -36.95 11.31 0.76
C ALA A 341 -35.61 10.64 0.96
N PRO A 342 -35.47 9.69 1.92
CA PRO A 342 -34.26 8.89 2.05
C PRO A 342 -33.96 8.14 0.71
N CYS A 343 -32.76 8.28 0.19
CA CYS A 343 -32.35 7.67 -1.10
C CYS A 343 -30.88 7.20 -1.13
N ALA A 344 -30.14 7.42 -0.04
CA ALA A 344 -28.72 7.06 0.02
C ALA A 344 -28.52 5.54 -0.11
N ALA A 345 -29.38 4.71 0.47
CA ALA A 345 -29.27 3.26 0.38
C ALA A 345 -29.37 2.77 -1.06
N LYS A 346 -30.27 3.35 -1.88
CA LYS A 346 -30.36 3.01 -3.30
C LYS A 346 -29.08 3.35 -4.05
N GLY A 347 -28.50 4.52 -3.75
CA GLY A 347 -27.23 4.95 -4.37
C GLY A 347 -26.07 4.04 -3.98
N MET A 348 -25.90 3.77 -2.68
CA MET A 348 -24.88 2.86 -2.16
C MET A 348 -25.02 1.46 -2.77
N LYS A 349 -26.24 0.90 -2.79
CA LYS A 349 -26.51 -0.40 -3.39
C LYS A 349 -26.12 -0.46 -4.86
N GLY A 350 -26.44 0.57 -5.65
CA GLY A 350 -26.08 0.63 -7.06
C GLY A 350 -24.57 0.61 -7.31
N ILE A 351 -23.75 1.19 -6.42
CA ILE A 351 -22.29 1.12 -6.50
C ILE A 351 -21.80 -0.29 -6.10
N LEU A 352 -22.33 -0.86 -5.02
CA LEU A 352 -21.91 -2.15 -4.49
C LEU A 352 -22.25 -3.31 -5.44
N GLU A 353 -23.37 -3.27 -6.15
CA GLU A 353 -23.80 -4.31 -7.12
C GLU A 353 -22.82 -4.47 -8.28
N GLY A 354 -21.96 -3.48 -8.53
CA GLY A 354 -20.87 -3.56 -9.51
C GLY A 354 -19.61 -4.27 -9.01
N MET A 355 -19.52 -4.55 -7.71
CA MET A 355 -18.36 -5.20 -7.11
C MET A 355 -18.47 -6.73 -7.18
N LYS A 356 -17.30 -7.39 -7.17
CA LYS A 356 -17.21 -8.85 -7.26
C LYS A 356 -17.40 -9.52 -5.90
N GLU A 357 -18.16 -10.62 -5.85
CA GLU A 357 -18.34 -11.43 -4.63
C GLU A 357 -18.78 -10.61 -3.40
N VAL A 358 -19.71 -9.66 -3.61
CA VAL A 358 -20.29 -8.83 -2.57
C VAL A 358 -21.71 -9.30 -2.25
N ASN A 359 -21.99 -9.44 -0.97
CA ASN A 359 -23.32 -9.68 -0.44
C ASN A 359 -23.88 -8.39 0.20
N ILE A 360 -25.13 -8.06 -0.04
CA ILE A 360 -25.80 -6.88 0.56
C ILE A 360 -26.98 -7.41 1.37
N CYS A 361 -27.02 -7.07 2.66
CA CYS A 361 -28.12 -7.45 3.55
C CYS A 361 -29.48 -6.97 3.01
N GLU A 362 -30.50 -7.77 3.19
CA GLU A 362 -31.87 -7.43 2.77
C GLU A 362 -32.49 -6.35 3.68
N ASN A 363 -32.16 -6.41 4.98
CA ASN A 363 -32.61 -5.43 5.95
C ASN A 363 -31.89 -4.09 5.78
N VAL A 364 -32.61 -3.08 5.30
CA VAL A 364 -32.14 -1.69 5.20
C VAL A 364 -32.78 -0.84 6.29
N VAL A 365 -31.95 -0.10 7.04
CA VAL A 365 -32.47 0.83 8.07
C VAL A 365 -32.62 2.21 7.46
N SER A 366 -33.90 2.62 7.20
CA SER A 366 -34.21 3.94 6.68
C SER A 366 -34.73 4.86 7.81
N ILE A 367 -33.95 5.90 8.10
CA ILE A 367 -34.23 6.86 9.18
C ILE A 367 -34.72 8.17 8.57
N LYS A 368 -35.69 8.80 9.25
CA LYS A 368 -36.18 10.14 8.92
C LYS A 368 -35.76 11.14 10.00
N SER A 369 -34.65 11.82 9.76
CA SER A 369 -33.99 12.78 10.67
C SER A 369 -33.51 12.11 11.96
N THR A 370 -34.21 12.27 13.07
CA THR A 370 -33.83 11.68 14.36
C THR A 370 -34.24 10.21 14.44
N MET A 371 -33.34 9.37 14.92
CA MET A 371 -33.56 7.95 15.18
C MET A 371 -34.66 7.72 16.22
N LYS A 372 -35.44 6.66 16.05
CA LYS A 372 -36.57 6.25 16.93
C LYS A 372 -36.40 4.80 17.35
N ASP A 373 -37.15 4.37 18.37
CA ASP A 373 -37.14 2.98 18.88
C ASP A 373 -37.41 1.95 17.76
N THR A 374 -38.32 2.30 16.83
CA THR A 374 -38.62 1.46 15.66
C THR A 374 -37.44 1.31 14.72
N ASP A 375 -36.54 2.28 14.64
CA ASP A 375 -35.32 2.21 13.83
C ASP A 375 -34.28 1.33 14.54
N VAL A 376 -34.20 1.40 15.88
CA VAL A 376 -33.34 0.51 16.69
C VAL A 376 -33.76 -0.95 16.51
N ALA A 377 -35.08 -1.25 16.50
CA ALA A 377 -35.57 -2.61 16.24
C ALA A 377 -35.12 -3.14 14.86
N LYS A 378 -35.11 -2.30 13.83
CA LYS A 378 -34.55 -2.67 12.51
C LYS A 378 -33.01 -2.85 12.51
N MET A 379 -32.31 -2.08 13.33
CA MET A 379 -30.86 -2.27 13.53
C MET A 379 -30.55 -3.63 14.16
N GLU A 380 -31.40 -4.11 15.09
CA GLU A 380 -31.28 -5.45 15.66
C GLU A 380 -31.47 -6.56 14.61
N GLU A 381 -32.41 -6.37 13.67
CA GLU A 381 -32.60 -7.29 12.55
C GLU A 381 -31.39 -7.29 11.60
N LEU A 382 -30.88 -6.10 11.25
CA LEU A 382 -29.69 -5.94 10.42
C LEU A 382 -28.45 -6.55 11.09
N ALA A 383 -28.28 -6.36 12.42
CA ALA A 383 -27.17 -6.93 13.15
C ALA A 383 -27.17 -8.46 13.12
N LYS A 384 -28.32 -9.08 13.30
CA LYS A 384 -28.47 -10.54 13.22
C LYS A 384 -28.17 -11.07 11.81
N GLU A 385 -28.59 -10.35 10.79
CA GLU A 385 -28.35 -10.74 9.39
C GLU A 385 -26.87 -10.65 9.03
N ILE A 386 -26.21 -9.54 9.35
CA ILE A 386 -24.80 -9.35 8.96
C ILE A 386 -23.84 -10.22 9.78
N LEU A 387 -24.23 -10.61 11.00
CA LEU A 387 -23.40 -11.47 11.86
C LEU A 387 -23.62 -12.97 11.60
N ALA A 388 -24.69 -13.35 10.90
CA ALA A 388 -24.94 -14.75 10.50
C ALA A 388 -23.90 -15.22 9.49
#